data_a1e48717a5545f25c727190082827f72
#
_entry.id   a1e48717a5545f25c727190082827f72
#
_cell.length_a   1.000
_cell.length_b   1.000
_cell.length_c   1.000
_cell.angle_alpha   90.00
_cell.angle_beta   90.00
_cell.angle_gamma   90.00
#
_symmetry.space_group_name_H-M   'P 1'
#
loop_
_entity.id
_entity.type
_entity.pdbx_description
1 polymer ?
#
loop_
_entity_poly.entity_id
_entity_poly.type
_entity_poly.pdbx_seq_one_letter_code
_entity_poly.pdbx_strand_id
1 'polypeptide(L)'
;MAKEKKLVEAITSMEEDFAQWYTDVVKKAELIDYSAVKGCMIIKPDGYAIWENIQHELDRRFKETGVENVYMPMFIPESLLEKEKDHVEGFAPEVAWVTYGGLNQLPERLCVRPTSETLFCDFYS
;
A
#
# COMPACT_ATOMS: atom_id res chain seq x y z
N MET A 1 11.52 -23.21 40.32
CA MET A 1 10.78 -22.89 39.09
C MET A 1 11.80 -22.89 37.95
N ALA A 2 11.75 -23.86 37.05
CA ALA A 2 12.61 -23.91 35.89
C ALA A 2 12.21 -22.75 34.97
N LYS A 3 13.19 -21.88 34.62
CA LYS A 3 12.99 -20.84 33.60
C LYS A 3 12.67 -21.56 32.28
N GLU A 4 11.47 -21.37 31.78
CA GLU A 4 11.10 -21.77 30.43
C GLU A 4 12.15 -21.22 29.45
N LYS A 5 12.81 -22.11 28.72
CA LYS A 5 13.81 -21.73 27.75
C LYS A 5 13.07 -21.05 26.60
N LYS A 6 13.21 -19.71 26.45
CA LYS A 6 12.63 -19.00 25.30
C LYS A 6 13.14 -19.68 24.02
N LEU A 7 12.23 -20.20 23.22
CA LEU A 7 12.53 -20.84 21.92
C LEU A 7 13.15 -19.88 20.91
N VAL A 8 12.93 -18.59 21.05
CA VAL A 8 13.45 -17.54 20.18
C VAL A 8 14.03 -16.42 21.04
N GLU A 9 15.31 -16.12 20.86
CA GLU A 9 16.00 -15.01 21.52
C GLU A 9 15.87 -13.74 20.67
N ALA A 10 15.88 -12.56 21.32
CA ALA A 10 15.85 -11.23 20.70
C ALA A 10 14.56 -10.84 19.96
N ILE A 11 13.42 -11.34 20.42
CA ILE A 11 12.08 -10.88 20.01
C ILE A 11 11.29 -10.50 21.26
N THR A 12 10.62 -9.35 21.21
CA THR A 12 9.69 -8.93 22.27
C THR A 12 8.56 -9.96 22.42
N SER A 13 8.08 -10.19 23.63
CA SER A 13 6.94 -11.08 23.86
C SER A 13 5.67 -10.46 23.26
N MET A 14 4.87 -11.27 22.58
CA MET A 14 3.56 -10.85 22.04
C MET A 14 2.61 -10.37 23.15
N GLU A 15 2.71 -10.94 24.36
CA GLU A 15 1.89 -10.58 25.52
C GLU A 15 2.34 -9.26 26.16
N GLU A 16 3.63 -8.91 26.01
CA GLU A 16 4.21 -7.69 26.56
C GLU A 16 3.96 -6.49 25.65
N ASP A 17 4.24 -6.62 24.35
CA ASP A 17 4.01 -5.60 23.34
C ASP A 17 3.78 -6.27 21.96
N PHE A 18 2.51 -6.35 21.56
CA PHE A 18 2.11 -6.98 20.30
C PHE A 18 2.68 -6.26 19.08
N ALA A 19 2.69 -4.92 19.08
CA ALA A 19 3.17 -4.14 17.93
C ALA A 19 4.68 -4.32 17.74
N GLN A 20 5.43 -4.28 18.83
CA GLN A 20 6.87 -4.52 18.79
C GLN A 20 7.18 -5.98 18.43
N TRP A 21 6.45 -6.94 19.01
CA TRP A 21 6.59 -8.35 18.63
C TRP A 21 6.39 -8.56 17.12
N TYR A 22 5.33 -7.99 16.55
CA TYR A 22 5.06 -8.10 15.11
C TYR A 22 6.23 -7.55 14.28
N THR A 23 6.71 -6.38 14.63
CA THR A 23 7.86 -5.73 13.97
C THR A 23 9.12 -6.58 14.07
N ASP A 24 9.42 -7.11 15.26
CA ASP A 24 10.59 -7.94 15.50
C ASP A 24 10.52 -9.24 14.68
N VAL A 25 9.35 -9.89 14.63
CA VAL A 25 9.12 -11.13 13.85
C VAL A 25 9.38 -10.91 12.37
N VAL A 26 8.74 -9.91 11.75
CA VAL A 26 8.85 -9.69 10.30
C VAL A 26 10.26 -9.25 9.88
N LYS A 27 10.96 -8.51 10.74
CA LYS A 27 12.36 -8.12 10.51
C LYS A 27 13.32 -9.30 10.72
N LYS A 28 13.13 -10.06 11.80
CA LYS A 28 13.97 -11.21 12.12
C LYS A 28 13.85 -12.33 11.09
N ALA A 29 12.65 -12.51 10.54
CA ALA A 29 12.38 -13.43 9.44
C ALA A 29 12.83 -12.89 8.06
N GLU A 30 13.45 -11.71 8.03
CA GLU A 30 13.93 -11.05 6.81
C GLU A 30 12.85 -10.81 5.74
N LEU A 31 11.59 -10.63 6.17
CA LEU A 31 10.47 -10.37 5.25
C LEU A 31 10.43 -8.91 4.79
N ILE A 32 10.78 -7.98 5.68
CA ILE A 32 10.77 -6.54 5.42
C ILE A 32 11.99 -5.84 6.03
N ASP A 33 12.24 -4.61 5.55
CA ASP A 33 13.12 -3.65 6.22
C ASP A 33 12.62 -2.22 6.00
N TYR A 34 13.17 -1.26 6.76
CA TYR A 34 12.84 0.15 6.60
C TYR A 34 13.57 0.77 5.42
N SER A 35 12.88 1.65 4.69
CA SER A 35 13.51 2.47 3.65
C SER A 35 13.99 3.81 4.22
N ALA A 36 14.69 4.58 3.40
CA ALA A 36 15.08 5.95 3.72
C ALA A 36 13.87 6.91 3.81
N VAL A 37 12.72 6.53 3.24
CA VAL A 37 11.49 7.31 3.28
C VAL A 37 10.64 6.85 4.44
N LYS A 38 10.34 7.76 5.38
CA LYS A 38 9.50 7.45 6.54
C LYS A 38 8.12 6.95 6.10
N GLY A 39 7.70 5.83 6.67
CA GLY A 39 6.42 5.19 6.36
C GLY A 39 6.45 4.28 5.13
N CYS A 40 7.56 4.23 4.38
CA CYS A 40 7.74 3.31 3.27
C CYS A 40 8.68 2.17 3.69
N MET A 41 8.29 0.94 3.39
CA MET A 41 9.06 -0.25 3.76
C MET A 41 9.57 -0.96 2.51
N ILE A 42 10.70 -1.64 2.67
CA ILE A 42 11.24 -2.55 1.65
C ILE A 42 10.70 -3.95 1.96
N ILE A 43 9.98 -4.55 1.03
CA ILE A 43 9.59 -5.95 1.12
C ILE A 43 10.72 -6.77 0.52
N LYS A 44 11.34 -7.63 1.34
CA LYS A 44 12.46 -8.48 0.94
C LYS A 44 11.98 -9.71 0.16
N PRO A 45 12.86 -10.47 -0.52
CA PRO A 45 12.46 -11.54 -1.42
C PRO A 45 11.50 -12.57 -0.80
N ASP A 46 11.74 -13.02 0.43
CA ASP A 46 10.87 -14.01 1.08
C ASP A 46 9.50 -13.43 1.43
N GLY A 47 9.45 -12.16 1.86
CA GLY A 47 8.19 -11.45 2.08
C GLY A 47 7.44 -11.22 0.77
N TYR A 48 8.15 -10.88 -0.31
CA TYR A 48 7.55 -10.67 -1.61
C TYR A 48 7.01 -11.97 -2.23
N ALA A 49 7.69 -13.10 -2.02
CA ALA A 49 7.19 -14.40 -2.46
C ALA A 49 5.84 -14.78 -1.83
N ILE A 50 5.61 -14.41 -0.56
CA ILE A 50 4.30 -14.58 0.09
C ILE A 50 3.25 -13.72 -0.64
N TRP A 51 3.58 -12.47 -0.94
CA TRP A 51 2.70 -11.56 -1.67
C TRP A 51 2.39 -12.07 -3.08
N GLU A 52 3.38 -12.54 -3.84
CA GLU A 52 3.19 -13.12 -5.17
C GLU A 52 2.22 -14.31 -5.15
N ASN A 53 2.33 -15.19 -4.15
CA ASN A 53 1.42 -16.32 -3.99
C ASN A 53 -0.02 -15.86 -3.73
N ILE A 54 -0.21 -14.83 -2.90
CA ILE A 54 -1.54 -14.25 -2.65
C ILE A 54 -2.11 -13.64 -3.94
N GLN A 55 -1.31 -12.83 -4.65
CA GLN A 55 -1.73 -12.22 -5.92
C GLN A 55 -2.12 -13.28 -6.96
N HIS A 56 -1.29 -14.30 -7.13
CA HIS A 56 -1.51 -15.35 -8.10
C HIS A 56 -2.82 -16.12 -7.83
N GLU A 57 -3.06 -16.52 -6.59
CA GLU A 57 -4.26 -17.26 -6.22
C GLU A 57 -5.54 -16.41 -6.34
N LEU A 58 -5.51 -15.16 -5.92
CA LEU A 58 -6.65 -14.25 -6.06
C LEU A 58 -6.95 -13.91 -7.52
N ASP A 59 -5.91 -13.60 -8.32
CA ASP A 59 -6.06 -13.31 -9.74
C ASP A 59 -6.69 -14.49 -10.51
N ARG A 60 -6.24 -15.71 -10.22
CA ARG A 60 -6.80 -16.93 -10.78
C ARG A 60 -8.30 -17.05 -10.47
N ARG A 61 -8.69 -16.83 -9.21
CA ARG A 61 -10.10 -16.91 -8.78
C ARG A 61 -10.97 -15.82 -9.41
N PHE A 62 -10.47 -14.61 -9.52
CA PHE A 62 -11.19 -13.52 -10.20
C PHE A 62 -11.41 -13.82 -11.67
N LYS A 63 -10.40 -14.33 -12.37
CA LYS A 63 -10.52 -14.73 -13.78
C LYS A 63 -11.52 -15.87 -14.01
N GLU A 64 -11.64 -16.82 -13.08
CA GLU A 64 -12.66 -17.88 -13.12
C GLU A 64 -14.09 -17.32 -13.07
N THR A 65 -14.30 -16.14 -12.52
CA THR A 65 -15.61 -15.45 -12.51
C THR A 65 -15.84 -14.56 -13.73
N GLY A 66 -14.92 -14.53 -14.69
CA GLY A 66 -15.00 -13.72 -15.90
C GLY A 66 -14.47 -12.28 -15.74
N VAL A 67 -13.80 -11.97 -14.64
CA VAL A 67 -13.18 -10.66 -14.42
C VAL A 67 -11.91 -10.55 -15.27
N GLU A 68 -11.76 -9.41 -15.94
CA GLU A 68 -10.57 -9.06 -16.71
C GLU A 68 -9.74 -8.00 -15.98
N ASN A 69 -8.42 -8.14 -16.04
CA ASN A 69 -7.50 -7.19 -15.41
C ASN A 69 -7.39 -5.93 -16.26
N VAL A 70 -7.40 -4.78 -15.58
CA VAL A 70 -7.14 -3.46 -16.18
C VAL A 70 -6.14 -2.70 -15.32
N TYR A 71 -5.36 -1.85 -15.96
CA TYR A 71 -4.39 -0.99 -15.27
C TYR A 71 -4.71 0.48 -15.53
N MET A 72 -5.07 1.20 -14.47
CA MET A 72 -5.35 2.63 -14.52
C MET A 72 -4.08 3.45 -14.25
N PRO A 73 -3.96 4.69 -14.76
CA PRO A 73 -2.82 5.57 -14.49
C PRO A 73 -2.59 5.80 -12.99
N MET A 74 -1.32 6.02 -12.62
CA MET A 74 -0.94 6.31 -11.23
C MET A 74 -1.39 7.69 -10.77
N PHE A 75 -1.39 8.66 -11.69
CA PHE A 75 -1.68 10.05 -11.38
C PHE A 75 -3.10 10.43 -11.75
N ILE A 76 -3.73 11.21 -10.86
CA ILE A 76 -5.07 11.77 -11.04
C ILE A 76 -4.93 13.30 -11.07
N PRO A 77 -5.48 14.00 -12.09
CA PRO A 77 -5.55 15.45 -12.09
C PRO A 77 -6.41 15.97 -10.93
N GLU A 78 -6.02 17.10 -10.35
CA GLU A 78 -6.76 17.73 -9.25
C GLU A 78 -8.23 18.00 -9.62
N SER A 79 -8.48 18.48 -10.84
CA SER A 79 -9.83 18.75 -11.35
C SER A 79 -10.74 17.52 -11.35
N LEU A 80 -10.18 16.31 -11.56
CA LEU A 80 -10.96 15.09 -11.52
C LEU A 80 -11.35 14.71 -10.09
N LEU A 81 -10.45 14.91 -9.12
CA LEU A 81 -10.77 14.70 -7.70
C LEU A 81 -11.81 15.71 -7.17
N GLU A 82 -11.79 16.94 -7.70
CA GLU A 82 -12.76 17.96 -7.29
C GLU A 82 -14.18 17.65 -7.72
N LYS A 83 -14.36 17.00 -8.86
CA LYS A 83 -15.68 16.52 -9.30
C LYS A 83 -16.31 15.52 -8.32
N GLU A 84 -15.50 14.76 -7.60
CA GLU A 84 -16.00 13.78 -6.63
C GLU A 84 -16.30 14.37 -5.25
N LYS A 85 -15.72 15.52 -4.89
CA LYS A 85 -16.04 16.19 -3.62
C LYS A 85 -17.53 16.48 -3.46
N ASP A 86 -18.22 16.72 -4.57
CA ASP A 86 -19.67 16.97 -4.59
C ASP A 86 -20.49 15.71 -4.28
N HIS A 87 -19.89 14.54 -4.34
CA HIS A 87 -20.53 13.25 -4.12
C HIS A 87 -20.18 12.58 -2.78
N VAL A 88 -19.10 13.02 -2.11
CA VAL A 88 -18.63 12.43 -0.84
C VAL A 88 -18.43 13.52 0.20
N GLU A 89 -19.43 13.72 1.05
CA GLU A 89 -19.31 14.61 2.22
C GLU A 89 -18.14 14.20 3.10
N GLY A 90 -17.20 15.12 3.33
CA GLY A 90 -16.10 14.93 4.27
C GLY A 90 -14.82 14.32 3.71
N PHE A 91 -14.72 14.05 2.42
CA PHE A 91 -13.49 13.54 1.81
C PHE A 91 -12.52 14.68 1.48
N ALA A 92 -11.60 14.98 2.39
CA ALA A 92 -10.38 15.73 2.09
C ALA A 92 -9.22 14.73 2.02
N PRO A 93 -8.86 14.21 0.84
CA PRO A 93 -7.83 13.19 0.74
C PRO A 93 -6.46 13.78 1.10
N GLU A 94 -5.84 13.22 2.13
CA GLU A 94 -4.42 13.41 2.36
C GLU A 94 -3.65 12.58 1.32
N VAL A 95 -3.23 13.23 0.24
CA VAL A 95 -2.56 12.60 -0.90
C VAL A 95 -1.18 13.20 -1.14
N ALA A 96 -0.30 12.43 -1.77
CA ALA A 96 0.95 12.96 -2.28
C ALA A 96 0.68 13.75 -3.57
N TRP A 97 1.08 15.03 -3.58
CA TRP A 97 0.91 15.93 -4.72
C TRP A 97 2.19 16.03 -5.54
N VAL A 98 2.04 15.94 -6.85
CA VAL A 98 3.08 16.25 -7.84
C VAL A 98 2.76 17.62 -8.42
N THR A 99 3.65 18.57 -8.17
CA THR A 99 3.47 19.98 -8.54
C THR A 99 4.47 20.46 -9.59
N TYR A 100 5.54 19.69 -9.82
CA TYR A 100 6.60 20.01 -10.77
C TYR A 100 6.91 18.83 -11.70
N GLY A 101 7.21 19.12 -12.95
CA GLY A 101 7.86 18.23 -13.90
C GLY A 101 9.27 18.74 -14.20
N GLY A 102 10.29 18.09 -13.61
CA GLY A 102 11.64 18.63 -13.59
C GLY A 102 11.70 19.96 -12.82
N LEU A 103 12.10 21.04 -13.49
CA LEU A 103 12.15 22.40 -12.92
C LEU A 103 10.90 23.24 -13.21
N ASN A 104 9.99 22.75 -14.03
CA ASN A 104 8.81 23.47 -14.44
C ASN A 104 7.62 23.11 -13.56
N GLN A 105 6.92 24.13 -13.08
CA GLN A 105 5.65 23.93 -12.37
C GLN A 105 4.61 23.37 -13.34
N LEU A 106 3.86 22.38 -12.91
CA LEU A 106 2.75 21.83 -13.70
C LEU A 106 1.60 22.86 -13.77
N PRO A 107 0.91 22.97 -14.90
CA PRO A 107 -0.26 23.84 -15.03
C PRO A 107 -1.42 23.39 -14.12
N GLU A 108 -1.49 22.12 -13.82
CA GLU A 108 -2.43 21.50 -12.89
C GLU A 108 -1.69 20.50 -11.99
N ARG A 109 -2.03 20.47 -10.70
CA ARG A 109 -1.45 19.49 -9.78
C ARG A 109 -1.98 18.11 -10.08
N LEU A 110 -1.11 17.11 -9.91
CA LEU A 110 -1.48 15.71 -10.00
C LEU A 110 -1.33 15.08 -8.62
N CYS A 111 -2.25 14.20 -8.23
CA CYS A 111 -2.05 13.40 -7.04
C CYS A 111 -1.64 11.97 -7.40
N VAL A 112 -0.85 11.35 -6.53
CA VAL A 112 -0.69 9.91 -6.53
C VAL A 112 -2.01 9.30 -6.08
N ARG A 113 -2.60 8.43 -6.88
CA ARG A 113 -3.95 7.89 -6.63
C ARG A 113 -4.06 7.26 -5.24
N PRO A 114 -4.98 7.73 -4.36
CA PRO A 114 -5.31 7.03 -3.13
C PRO A 114 -6.20 5.82 -3.39
N THR A 115 -6.98 5.89 -4.48
CA THR A 115 -7.93 4.89 -4.95
C THR A 115 -8.09 5.00 -6.46
N SER A 116 -8.73 4.04 -7.11
CA SER A 116 -8.88 4.02 -8.59
C SER A 116 -10.31 4.29 -9.06
N GLU A 117 -11.30 4.36 -8.17
CA GLU A 117 -12.72 4.52 -8.53
C GLU A 117 -12.97 5.75 -9.39
N THR A 118 -12.36 6.90 -9.04
CA THR A 118 -12.43 8.14 -9.83
C THR A 118 -12.05 7.94 -11.28
N LEU A 119 -10.95 7.20 -11.51
CA LEU A 119 -10.48 6.90 -12.87
C LEU A 119 -11.42 5.96 -13.62
N PHE A 120 -11.97 4.97 -12.93
CA PHE A 120 -12.96 4.05 -13.53
C PHE A 120 -14.24 4.78 -13.89
N CYS A 121 -14.77 5.62 -13.01
CA CYS A 121 -15.98 6.40 -13.26
C CYS A 121 -15.81 7.37 -14.44
N ASP A 122 -14.66 8.05 -14.52
CA ASP A 122 -14.38 8.97 -15.62
C ASP A 122 -14.21 8.24 -16.97
N PHE A 123 -13.60 7.05 -16.96
CA PHE A 123 -13.35 6.29 -18.18
C PHE A 123 -14.59 5.58 -18.74
N TYR A 124 -15.50 5.11 -17.86
CA TYR A 124 -16.69 4.36 -18.27
C TYR A 124 -17.98 5.20 -18.27
N SER A 125 -17.92 6.51 -17.97
CA SER A 125 -19.05 7.45 -18.12
C SER A 125 -19.19 7.93 -19.56
#